data_e898382e336758aeda27fc35b9173024
#
_entry.id   e898382e336758aeda27fc35b9173024
#
_cell.length_a   1.000
_cell.length_b   1.000
_cell.length_c   1.000
_cell.angle_alpha   90.00
_cell.angle_beta   90.00
_cell.angle_gamma   90.00
#
_symmetry.space_group_name_H-M   'P 1'
#
loop_
_entity.id
_entity.type
_entity.pdbx_description
1 polymer ?
#
loop_
_entity_poly.entity_id
_entity_poly.type
_entity_poly.pdbx_seq_one_letter_code
_entity_poly.pdbx_strand_id
1 'polypeptide(L)'
;MEGLEGHGIKYGGFVVAAIGFVATRYTVLESIDASTTLVEFLLGQATFLALGLGLTVFGIGLSVSSYDESFVNTIATWSLLGTASMVLVLGLTFVGIGDAAMVGTATRSVLVANVLIGGSIGGVLTGFRAALNSHNRRELSKQADRLTVLNRILRHEVLNKVNVIRGYADLGTEQTAAGASSLQVIQRNADRIDDSITELRAIVGPAGERPVSTDVLSALRTAVDDVSAAYPDATITLDIDAPEDVRALADAHLDTALRHLLDNAIVHAGCDDPNVSVTVSTTADSVEIAIEDEGPGIPDDVAAVLEERRLPEYDDPTTGFGLTLVRLLIVDKYGGVVDIDTSDEGSVVEVTLARPNTNSITNASEYGVPPWVLGVTAITGIVSGVVMGLVSQELTGSLAIIGALYGVMNGGVGWVLHLFHSIVFGILFAVAVIRRNPWNVLHRPLAMTALGTGYGLFLWFFAGGFVMPLWLRAVGIPATVPSLSMPIFVAHAVWGVVFGSVFAVCVGRRR
;
A
#
# COMPACT_ATOMS: atom_id res chain seq x y z
N MET A 1 21.66 -5.92 -6.16
CA MET A 1 21.20 -6.88 -5.15
C MET A 1 20.38 -6.19 -4.03
N GLU A 2 19.48 -5.28 -4.37
CA GLU A 2 18.66 -4.50 -3.39
C GLU A 2 17.15 -4.69 -3.56
N GLY A 3 16.72 -5.72 -4.28
CA GLY A 3 15.31 -5.94 -4.65
C GLY A 3 14.51 -6.97 -3.82
N LEU A 4 14.95 -7.39 -2.62
CA LEU A 4 14.28 -8.44 -1.84
C LEU A 4 13.86 -8.02 -0.42
N GLU A 5 13.84 -6.73 -0.06
CA GLU A 5 13.54 -6.27 1.31
C GLU A 5 12.06 -5.95 1.60
N GLY A 6 11.10 -6.26 0.75
CA GLY A 6 9.69 -5.85 0.88
C GLY A 6 8.70 -6.86 1.49
N HIS A 7 9.06 -8.11 1.76
CA HIS A 7 8.09 -9.17 2.07
C HIS A 7 8.02 -9.57 3.56
N GLY A 8 8.60 -8.78 4.46
CA GLY A 8 8.73 -9.09 5.89
C GLY A 8 7.47 -8.80 6.70
N ILE A 9 7.22 -9.66 7.69
CA ILE A 9 6.34 -9.38 8.81
C ILE A 9 6.90 -8.18 9.58
N LYS A 10 6.08 -7.15 9.86
CA LYS A 10 6.51 -5.92 10.52
C LYS A 10 6.55 -6.10 12.03
N TYR A 11 7.75 -6.21 12.58
CA TYR A 11 7.97 -6.52 14.00
C TYR A 11 7.39 -5.46 14.96
N GLY A 12 7.35 -4.19 14.58
CA GLY A 12 6.74 -3.13 15.38
C GLY A 12 5.28 -3.42 15.76
N GLY A 13 4.51 -4.05 14.89
CA GLY A 13 3.14 -4.46 15.20
C GLY A 13 3.07 -5.51 16.30
N PHE A 14 4.00 -6.47 16.34
CA PHE A 14 4.07 -7.45 17.42
C PHE A 14 4.45 -6.83 18.77
N VAL A 15 5.24 -5.76 18.76
CA VAL A 15 5.54 -5.02 20.01
C VAL A 15 4.25 -4.46 20.59
N VAL A 16 3.41 -3.81 19.77
CA VAL A 16 2.10 -3.30 20.20
C VAL A 16 1.19 -4.43 20.69
N ALA A 17 1.15 -5.57 19.94
CA ALA A 17 0.36 -6.73 20.32
C ALA A 17 0.83 -7.33 21.66
N ALA A 18 2.14 -7.45 21.88
CA ALA A 18 2.71 -7.97 23.11
C ALA A 18 2.39 -7.09 24.31
N ILE A 19 2.48 -5.77 24.17
CA ILE A 19 2.12 -4.83 25.25
C ILE A 19 0.65 -5.04 25.65
N GLY A 20 -0.28 -5.07 24.67
CA GLY A 20 -1.70 -5.28 24.92
C GLY A 20 -1.97 -6.63 25.61
N PHE A 21 -1.37 -7.71 25.09
CA PHE A 21 -1.55 -9.06 25.64
C PHE A 21 -0.99 -9.22 27.05
N VAL A 22 0.26 -8.78 27.27
CA VAL A 22 0.94 -8.89 28.58
C VAL A 22 0.21 -8.06 29.62
N ALA A 23 -0.15 -6.81 29.32
CA ALA A 23 -0.93 -5.97 30.21
C ALA A 23 -2.26 -6.64 30.58
N THR A 24 -2.99 -7.17 29.58
CA THR A 24 -4.27 -7.85 29.81
C THR A 24 -4.11 -9.11 30.66
N ARG A 25 -3.13 -9.96 30.35
CA ARG A 25 -2.90 -11.23 31.05
C ARG A 25 -2.54 -11.05 32.50
N TYR A 26 -1.61 -10.15 32.80
CA TYR A 26 -1.07 -9.99 34.14
C TYR A 26 -1.82 -8.99 35.04
N THR A 27 -2.77 -8.23 34.47
CA THR A 27 -3.49 -7.22 35.24
C THR A 27 -4.99 -7.47 35.26
N VAL A 28 -5.62 -7.56 34.11
CA VAL A 28 -7.08 -7.69 34.03
C VAL A 28 -7.53 -9.10 34.42
N LEU A 29 -6.93 -10.14 33.81
CA LEU A 29 -7.35 -11.51 34.07
C LEU A 29 -7.02 -11.98 35.50
N GLU A 30 -5.96 -11.45 36.09
CA GLU A 30 -5.59 -11.78 37.48
C GLU A 30 -6.55 -11.18 38.51
N SER A 31 -7.32 -10.16 38.12
CA SER A 31 -8.36 -9.53 38.98
C SER A 31 -9.73 -10.19 38.90
N ILE A 32 -9.91 -11.23 38.07
CA ILE A 32 -11.19 -11.88 37.82
C ILE A 32 -11.17 -13.27 38.45
N ASP A 33 -12.10 -13.50 39.38
CA ASP A 33 -12.30 -14.80 40.02
C ASP A 33 -13.40 -15.59 39.31
N ALA A 34 -13.39 -16.92 39.51
CA ALA A 34 -14.45 -17.80 39.02
C ALA A 34 -15.84 -17.47 39.60
N SER A 35 -15.88 -16.83 40.78
CA SER A 35 -17.10 -16.36 41.45
C SER A 35 -17.60 -15.00 40.99
N THR A 36 -16.82 -14.27 40.14
CA THR A 36 -17.22 -12.96 39.61
C THR A 36 -18.53 -13.09 38.84
N THR A 37 -19.56 -12.38 39.26
CA THR A 37 -20.85 -12.38 38.57
C THR A 37 -20.76 -11.67 37.20
N LEU A 38 -21.69 -11.98 36.31
CA LEU A 38 -21.74 -11.36 35.00
C LEU A 38 -21.83 -9.82 35.09
N VAL A 39 -22.61 -9.31 36.05
CA VAL A 39 -22.76 -7.85 36.25
C VAL A 39 -21.49 -7.21 36.72
N GLU A 40 -20.82 -7.78 37.70
CA GLU A 40 -19.50 -7.31 38.19
C GLU A 40 -18.45 -7.35 37.09
N PHE A 41 -18.43 -8.43 36.30
CA PHE A 41 -17.55 -8.53 35.14
C PHE A 41 -17.81 -7.43 34.12
N LEU A 42 -19.08 -7.24 33.70
CA LEU A 42 -19.42 -6.25 32.69
C LEU A 42 -19.13 -4.81 33.13
N LEU A 43 -19.38 -4.47 34.41
CA LEU A 43 -19.15 -3.13 34.94
C LEU A 43 -17.69 -2.86 35.31
N GLY A 44 -16.95 -3.89 35.73
CA GLY A 44 -15.60 -3.73 36.29
C GLY A 44 -14.47 -4.05 35.29
N GLN A 45 -14.50 -5.20 34.63
CA GLN A 45 -13.34 -5.77 33.94
C GLN A 45 -13.50 -5.89 32.42
N ALA A 46 -14.73 -6.08 31.92
CA ALA A 46 -15.01 -6.37 30.51
C ALA A 46 -14.44 -5.29 29.56
N THR A 47 -14.58 -4.01 29.93
CA THR A 47 -14.07 -2.89 29.12
C THR A 47 -12.55 -2.95 28.98
N PHE A 48 -11.81 -3.17 30.09
CA PHE A 48 -10.34 -3.22 30.07
C PHE A 48 -9.82 -4.46 29.38
N LEU A 49 -10.51 -5.58 29.56
CA LEU A 49 -10.23 -6.83 28.85
C LEU A 49 -10.41 -6.62 27.33
N ALA A 50 -11.50 -5.98 26.90
CA ALA A 50 -11.76 -5.69 25.49
C ALA A 50 -10.73 -4.71 24.91
N LEU A 51 -10.35 -3.66 25.65
CA LEU A 51 -9.35 -2.68 25.21
C LEU A 51 -7.96 -3.29 25.07
N GLY A 52 -7.50 -4.07 26.04
CA GLY A 52 -6.18 -4.72 25.98
C GLY A 52 -6.09 -5.79 24.90
N LEU A 53 -7.11 -6.63 24.74
CA LEU A 53 -7.20 -7.58 23.63
C LEU A 53 -7.39 -6.88 22.28
N GLY A 54 -8.15 -5.79 22.24
CA GLY A 54 -8.29 -4.92 21.07
C GLY A 54 -6.94 -4.35 20.61
N LEU A 55 -6.11 -3.90 21.56
CA LEU A 55 -4.75 -3.45 21.29
C LEU A 55 -3.89 -4.58 20.73
N THR A 56 -4.05 -5.81 21.26
CA THR A 56 -3.37 -7.00 20.75
C THR A 56 -3.76 -7.29 19.29
N VAL A 57 -5.07 -7.31 18.99
CA VAL A 57 -5.59 -7.49 17.62
C VAL A 57 -5.09 -6.40 16.68
N PHE A 58 -5.11 -5.15 17.13
CA PHE A 58 -4.61 -4.01 16.37
C PHE A 58 -3.13 -4.17 16.03
N GLY A 59 -2.29 -4.58 16.99
CA GLY A 59 -0.88 -4.84 16.77
C GLY A 59 -0.63 -5.99 15.79
N ILE A 60 -1.39 -7.09 15.89
CA ILE A 60 -1.35 -8.19 14.90
C ILE A 60 -1.74 -7.66 13.52
N GLY A 61 -2.81 -6.87 13.44
CA GLY A 61 -3.24 -6.23 12.18
C GLY A 61 -2.16 -5.34 11.57
N LEU A 62 -1.48 -4.52 12.38
CA LEU A 62 -0.34 -3.70 11.93
C LEU A 62 0.80 -4.53 11.37
N SER A 63 1.13 -5.68 12.00
CA SER A 63 2.22 -6.56 11.55
C SER A 63 2.01 -7.11 10.14
N VAL A 64 0.75 -7.29 9.72
CA VAL A 64 0.39 -7.85 8.42
C VAL A 64 -0.21 -6.84 7.46
N SER A 65 -0.35 -5.57 7.88
CA SER A 65 -0.94 -4.49 7.09
C SER A 65 -0.07 -4.08 5.89
N SER A 66 -0.66 -3.36 4.94
CA SER A 66 0.06 -2.73 3.82
C SER A 66 0.74 -1.40 4.17
N TYR A 67 0.71 -0.96 5.43
CA TYR A 67 1.46 0.23 5.84
C TYR A 67 2.97 0.00 5.74
N ASP A 68 3.74 1.06 5.51
CA ASP A 68 5.20 1.02 5.51
C ASP A 68 5.76 0.57 6.86
N GLU A 69 6.93 -0.05 6.86
CA GLU A 69 7.60 -0.45 8.10
C GLU A 69 7.89 0.76 9.00
N SER A 70 8.31 1.90 8.42
CA SER A 70 8.54 3.15 9.15
C SER A 70 7.28 3.68 9.85
N PHE A 71 6.11 3.51 9.21
CA PHE A 71 4.82 3.86 9.78
C PHE A 71 4.50 3.00 11.01
N VAL A 72 4.64 1.68 10.87
CA VAL A 72 4.38 0.72 11.95
C VAL A 72 5.36 0.90 13.11
N ASN A 73 6.65 1.10 12.80
CA ASN A 73 7.67 1.33 13.82
C ASN A 73 7.46 2.65 14.58
N THR A 74 6.96 3.69 13.92
CA THR A 74 6.57 4.94 14.60
C THR A 74 5.47 4.69 15.61
N ILE A 75 4.42 3.95 15.26
CA ILE A 75 3.33 3.61 16.19
C ILE A 75 3.86 2.78 17.37
N ALA A 76 4.71 1.79 17.10
CA ALA A 76 5.30 0.94 18.13
C ALA A 76 6.15 1.74 19.13
N THR A 77 6.97 2.66 18.62
CA THR A 77 7.81 3.54 19.44
C THR A 77 6.97 4.41 20.37
N TRP A 78 5.93 5.07 19.85
CA TRP A 78 5.04 5.89 20.67
C TRP A 78 4.22 5.06 21.66
N SER A 79 3.82 3.82 21.30
CA SER A 79 3.15 2.90 22.22
C SER A 79 4.06 2.51 23.38
N LEU A 80 5.34 2.21 23.11
CA LEU A 80 6.35 1.93 24.12
C LEU A 80 6.58 3.14 25.02
N LEU A 81 6.74 4.33 24.45
CA LEU A 81 6.94 5.57 25.22
C LEU A 81 5.73 5.88 26.11
N GLY A 82 4.51 5.72 25.59
CA GLY A 82 3.29 5.90 26.35
C GLY A 82 3.19 4.91 27.52
N THR A 83 3.50 3.65 27.29
CA THR A 83 3.53 2.61 28.33
C THR A 83 4.62 2.90 29.36
N ALA A 84 5.85 3.20 28.91
CA ALA A 84 6.97 3.50 29.80
C ALA A 84 6.74 4.72 30.68
N SER A 85 6.14 5.79 30.13
CA SER A 85 5.78 6.98 30.90
C SER A 85 4.77 6.65 31.99
N MET A 86 3.81 5.79 31.74
CA MET A 86 2.81 5.36 32.72
C MET A 86 3.40 4.42 33.79
N VAL A 87 4.35 3.54 33.40
CA VAL A 87 5.13 2.75 34.37
C VAL A 87 5.89 3.67 35.31
N LEU A 88 6.52 4.73 34.81
CA LEU A 88 7.23 5.72 35.63
C LEU A 88 6.27 6.45 36.58
N VAL A 89 5.12 6.91 36.08
CA VAL A 89 4.09 7.57 36.89
C VAL A 89 3.61 6.66 38.03
N LEU A 90 3.31 5.40 37.71
CA LEU A 90 2.91 4.40 38.71
C LEU A 90 4.02 4.17 39.72
N GLY A 91 5.27 4.00 39.30
CA GLY A 91 6.41 3.82 40.17
C GLY A 91 6.59 4.99 41.18
N LEU A 92 6.54 6.23 40.65
CA LEU A 92 6.61 7.43 41.50
C LEU A 92 5.42 7.55 42.45
N THR A 93 4.20 7.20 41.98
CA THR A 93 3.00 7.20 42.82
C THR A 93 3.13 6.21 43.99
N PHE A 94 3.59 4.98 43.73
CA PHE A 94 3.77 3.96 44.75
C PHE A 94 4.91 4.32 45.76
N VAL A 95 5.98 4.95 45.29
CA VAL A 95 7.05 5.47 46.16
C VAL A 95 6.55 6.64 47.04
N GLY A 96 5.72 7.52 46.47
CA GLY A 96 5.22 8.71 47.19
C GLY A 96 4.13 8.42 48.22
N ILE A 97 3.34 7.33 48.07
CA ILE A 97 2.24 7.01 49.01
C ILE A 97 2.75 6.26 50.25
N GLY A 98 4.02 5.80 50.27
CA GLY A 98 4.53 4.98 51.38
C GLY A 98 3.85 3.60 51.46
N ASP A 99 3.93 2.95 52.62
CA ASP A 99 3.43 1.58 52.82
C ASP A 99 2.02 1.35 52.25
N ALA A 100 1.96 0.86 51.01
CA ALA A 100 0.74 0.63 50.21
C ALA A 100 -0.11 -0.56 50.73
N ALA A 101 0.00 -0.87 52.01
CA ALA A 101 -0.79 -1.90 52.69
C ALA A 101 -2.30 -1.60 52.79
N MET A 102 -2.72 -0.39 52.44
CA MET A 102 -4.11 0.05 52.50
C MET A 102 -4.92 -0.22 51.20
N VAL A 103 -4.28 -0.55 50.11
CA VAL A 103 -5.00 -0.84 48.83
C VAL A 103 -4.96 -2.36 48.62
N GLY A 104 -6.12 -3.01 48.62
CA GLY A 104 -6.24 -4.43 48.36
C GLY A 104 -5.59 -4.85 47.03
N THR A 105 -5.01 -6.05 46.97
CA THR A 105 -4.24 -6.54 45.82
C THR A 105 -5.04 -6.46 44.52
N ALA A 106 -6.33 -6.80 44.53
CA ALA A 106 -7.22 -6.74 43.34
C ALA A 106 -7.41 -5.31 42.82
N THR A 107 -7.63 -4.32 43.71
CA THR A 107 -7.76 -2.90 43.34
C THR A 107 -6.46 -2.36 42.73
N ARG A 108 -5.31 -2.84 43.24
CA ARG A 108 -3.98 -2.48 42.73
C ARG A 108 -3.75 -3.00 41.32
N SER A 109 -4.13 -4.24 41.05
CA SER A 109 -4.00 -4.86 39.71
C SER A 109 -4.85 -4.13 38.69
N VAL A 110 -6.11 -3.79 39.03
CA VAL A 110 -7.00 -3.03 38.14
C VAL A 110 -6.47 -1.63 37.84
N LEU A 111 -5.93 -0.91 38.86
CA LEU A 111 -5.33 0.42 38.68
C LEU A 111 -4.13 0.34 37.73
N VAL A 112 -3.25 -0.63 37.93
CA VAL A 112 -2.07 -0.85 37.06
C VAL A 112 -2.50 -1.14 35.65
N ALA A 113 -3.51 -2.01 35.44
CA ALA A 113 -4.06 -2.33 34.15
C ALA A 113 -4.56 -1.08 33.41
N ASN A 114 -5.37 -0.27 34.10
CA ASN A 114 -5.98 0.91 33.51
C ASN A 114 -4.92 1.91 33.04
N VAL A 115 -3.90 2.13 33.87
CA VAL A 115 -2.84 3.07 33.56
C VAL A 115 -1.95 2.59 32.43
N LEU A 116 -1.57 1.31 32.42
CA LEU A 116 -0.72 0.73 31.37
C LEU A 116 -1.46 0.66 30.03
N ILE A 117 -2.69 0.14 30.01
CA ILE A 117 -3.50 0.04 28.79
C ILE A 117 -3.83 1.45 28.27
N GLY A 118 -4.21 2.38 29.16
CA GLY A 118 -4.46 3.78 28.81
C GLY A 118 -3.24 4.48 28.21
N GLY A 119 -2.06 4.30 28.82
CA GLY A 119 -0.81 4.84 28.32
C GLY A 119 -0.42 4.27 26.95
N SER A 120 -0.60 2.98 26.78
CA SER A 120 -0.33 2.29 25.50
C SER A 120 -1.27 2.76 24.38
N ILE A 121 -2.57 2.88 24.67
CA ILE A 121 -3.56 3.39 23.70
C ILE A 121 -3.27 4.85 23.36
N GLY A 122 -2.96 5.70 24.36
CA GLY A 122 -2.55 7.07 24.14
C GLY A 122 -1.29 7.17 23.27
N GLY A 123 -0.31 6.31 23.52
CA GLY A 123 0.88 6.17 22.69
C GLY A 123 0.54 5.75 21.25
N VAL A 124 -0.30 4.74 21.06
CA VAL A 124 -0.75 4.29 19.72
C VAL A 124 -1.45 5.41 18.96
N LEU A 125 -2.38 6.14 19.59
CA LEU A 125 -3.10 7.25 18.94
C LEU A 125 -2.16 8.39 18.54
N THR A 126 -1.19 8.71 19.42
CA THR A 126 -0.15 9.71 19.14
C THR A 126 0.75 9.24 18.00
N GLY A 127 1.22 8.00 18.06
CA GLY A 127 2.05 7.38 17.03
C GLY A 127 1.36 7.32 15.68
N PHE A 128 0.08 6.96 15.64
CA PHE A 128 -0.70 6.95 14.41
C PHE A 128 -0.81 8.33 13.77
N ARG A 129 -1.08 9.38 14.59
CA ARG A 129 -1.09 10.76 14.11
C ARG A 129 0.30 11.22 13.63
N ALA A 130 1.35 10.86 14.36
CA ALA A 130 2.73 11.19 13.99
C ALA A 130 3.13 10.53 12.67
N ALA A 131 2.79 9.25 12.48
CA ALA A 131 3.03 8.51 11.25
C ALA A 131 2.26 9.09 10.06
N LEU A 132 0.97 9.41 10.22
CA LEU A 132 0.17 10.08 9.18
C LEU A 132 0.75 11.45 8.81
N ASN A 133 1.11 12.26 9.79
CA ASN A 133 1.70 13.58 9.55
C ASN A 133 3.05 13.48 8.82
N SER A 134 3.87 12.48 9.17
CA SER A 134 5.14 12.22 8.48
C SER A 134 4.91 11.79 7.03
N HIS A 135 3.95 10.90 6.80
CA HIS A 135 3.57 10.47 5.45
C HIS A 135 3.05 11.64 4.61
N ASN A 136 2.11 12.42 5.13
CA ASN A 136 1.56 13.58 4.43
C ASN A 136 2.62 14.65 4.14
N ARG A 137 3.56 14.90 5.09
CA ARG A 137 4.66 15.85 4.87
C ARG A 137 5.60 15.38 3.75
N ARG A 138 5.93 14.09 3.69
CA ARG A 138 6.75 13.53 2.59
C ARG A 138 6.06 13.70 1.26
N GLU A 139 4.76 13.44 1.19
CA GLU A 139 3.99 13.61 -0.03
C GLU A 139 3.89 15.07 -0.48
N LEU A 140 3.62 15.99 0.46
CA LEU A 140 3.64 17.43 0.20
C LEU A 140 5.03 17.93 -0.24
N SER A 141 6.11 17.41 0.36
CA SER A 141 7.47 17.74 -0.06
C SER A 141 7.73 17.30 -1.49
N LYS A 142 7.37 16.07 -1.86
CA LYS A 142 7.49 15.58 -3.24
C LYS A 142 6.71 16.45 -4.23
N GLN A 143 5.49 16.87 -3.87
CA GLN A 143 4.69 17.77 -4.72
C GLN A 143 5.35 19.15 -4.85
N ALA A 144 5.88 19.71 -3.76
CA ALA A 144 6.59 20.99 -3.78
C ALA A 144 7.87 20.91 -4.63
N ASP A 145 8.62 19.82 -4.52
CA ASP A 145 9.82 19.57 -5.32
C ASP A 145 9.46 19.48 -6.81
N ARG A 146 8.42 18.73 -7.16
CA ARG A 146 7.90 18.66 -8.54
C ARG A 146 7.53 20.04 -9.08
N LEU A 147 6.75 20.83 -8.31
CA LEU A 147 6.36 22.19 -8.71
C LEU A 147 7.57 23.13 -8.88
N THR A 148 8.58 22.99 -8.03
CA THR A 148 9.82 23.78 -8.12
C THR A 148 10.56 23.49 -9.41
N VAL A 149 10.69 22.19 -9.75
CA VAL A 149 11.32 21.76 -11.01
C VAL A 149 10.54 22.25 -12.22
N LEU A 150 9.22 22.04 -12.23
CA LEU A 150 8.34 22.50 -13.30
C LEU A 150 8.44 24.01 -13.50
N ASN A 151 8.44 24.81 -12.43
CA ASN A 151 8.56 26.26 -12.51
C ASN A 151 9.92 26.68 -13.07
N ARG A 152 11.00 25.99 -12.70
CA ARG A 152 12.35 26.24 -13.21
C ARG A 152 12.45 25.94 -14.71
N ILE A 153 11.95 24.77 -15.15
CA ILE A 153 11.90 24.36 -16.55
C ILE A 153 11.07 25.33 -17.37
N LEU A 154 9.85 25.67 -16.92
CA LEU A 154 8.97 26.65 -17.56
C LEU A 154 9.68 27.98 -17.78
N ARG A 155 10.31 28.47 -16.71
CA ARG A 155 10.99 29.77 -16.78
C ARG A 155 12.10 29.75 -17.84
N HIS A 156 12.91 28.67 -17.86
CA HIS A 156 14.00 28.53 -18.79
C HIS A 156 13.50 28.42 -20.23
N GLU A 157 12.57 27.53 -20.50
CA GLU A 157 12.01 27.24 -21.82
C GLU A 157 11.25 28.42 -22.39
N VAL A 158 10.37 29.05 -21.59
CA VAL A 158 9.61 30.22 -22.02
C VAL A 158 10.53 31.40 -22.23
N LEU A 159 11.49 31.70 -21.32
CA LEU A 159 12.42 32.81 -21.46
C LEU A 159 13.32 32.66 -22.69
N ASN A 160 13.80 31.46 -23.00
CA ASN A 160 14.60 31.21 -24.19
C ASN A 160 13.80 31.50 -25.45
N LYS A 161 12.60 30.94 -25.58
CA LYS A 161 11.73 31.20 -26.76
C LYS A 161 11.31 32.67 -26.87
N VAL A 162 11.00 33.34 -25.75
CA VAL A 162 10.71 34.78 -25.72
C VAL A 162 11.92 35.59 -26.16
N ASN A 163 13.15 35.22 -25.75
CA ASN A 163 14.36 35.93 -26.21
C ASN A 163 14.58 35.77 -27.71
N VAL A 164 14.33 34.57 -28.28
CA VAL A 164 14.38 34.33 -29.72
C VAL A 164 13.33 35.19 -30.44
N ILE A 165 12.08 35.17 -29.96
CA ILE A 165 11.00 36.03 -30.52
C ILE A 165 11.43 37.48 -30.54
N ARG A 166 11.95 37.99 -29.42
CA ARG A 166 12.39 39.37 -29.29
C ARG A 166 13.55 39.70 -30.24
N GLY A 167 14.55 38.83 -30.36
CA GLY A 167 15.66 38.99 -31.28
C GLY A 167 15.21 39.07 -32.74
N TYR A 168 14.30 38.20 -33.17
CA TYR A 168 13.75 38.24 -34.53
C TYR A 168 12.75 39.41 -34.77
N ALA A 169 12.04 39.85 -33.76
CA ALA A 169 11.21 41.03 -33.84
C ALA A 169 12.05 42.31 -34.05
N ASP A 170 13.19 42.43 -33.35
CA ASP A 170 14.14 43.56 -33.52
C ASP A 170 14.76 43.55 -34.93
N LEU A 171 15.10 42.38 -35.48
CA LEU A 171 15.61 42.24 -36.87
C LEU A 171 14.52 42.52 -37.93
N GLY A 172 13.26 42.20 -37.65
CA GLY A 172 12.13 42.41 -38.56
C GLY A 172 11.71 43.86 -38.73
N THR A 173 12.22 44.78 -37.92
CA THR A 173 11.99 46.22 -38.05
C THR A 173 12.79 46.85 -39.19
N GLU A 174 13.81 46.22 -39.72
CA GLU A 174 14.53 46.61 -40.91
C GLU A 174 13.74 46.14 -42.16
N GLN A 175 13.28 47.04 -43.00
CA GLN A 175 12.46 46.81 -44.22
C GLN A 175 13.23 46.03 -45.30
N THR A 176 13.50 44.78 -45.10
CA THR A 176 14.18 43.88 -46.05
C THR A 176 13.41 42.57 -46.19
N ALA A 177 13.71 41.79 -47.26
CA ALA A 177 13.14 40.46 -47.50
C ALA A 177 13.29 39.46 -46.30
N ALA A 178 14.13 39.80 -45.34
CA ALA A 178 14.31 39.12 -44.05
C ALA A 178 13.06 39.22 -43.13
N GLY A 179 12.18 40.19 -43.29
CA GLY A 179 11.03 40.40 -42.42
C GLY A 179 9.99 39.27 -42.47
N ALA A 180 9.76 38.67 -43.65
CA ALA A 180 8.82 37.55 -43.77
C ALA A 180 9.37 36.26 -43.08
N SER A 181 10.67 36.03 -43.19
CA SER A 181 11.34 34.91 -42.51
C SER A 181 11.34 35.09 -40.99
N SER A 182 11.55 36.32 -40.51
CA SER A 182 11.52 36.66 -39.08
C SER A 182 10.15 36.45 -38.46
N LEU A 183 9.06 36.78 -39.14
CA LEU A 183 7.68 36.54 -38.69
C LEU A 183 7.38 35.05 -38.52
N GLN A 184 7.87 34.22 -39.45
CA GLN A 184 7.70 32.75 -39.35
C GLN A 184 8.43 32.15 -38.15
N VAL A 185 9.63 32.69 -37.83
CA VAL A 185 10.38 32.23 -36.64
C VAL A 185 9.69 32.65 -35.37
N ILE A 186 9.17 33.88 -35.32
CA ILE A 186 8.39 34.37 -34.17
C ILE A 186 7.17 33.51 -33.95
N GLN A 187 6.41 33.24 -35.02
CA GLN A 187 5.19 32.44 -34.95
C GLN A 187 5.48 31.01 -34.46
N ARG A 188 6.46 30.36 -35.03
CA ARG A 188 6.89 29.00 -34.57
C ARG A 188 7.32 28.96 -33.11
N ASN A 189 8.03 29.97 -32.60
CA ASN A 189 8.44 30.00 -31.20
C ASN A 189 7.25 30.32 -30.25
N ALA A 190 6.28 31.13 -30.71
CA ALA A 190 5.04 31.35 -29.96
C ALA A 190 4.21 30.06 -29.85
N ASP A 191 4.03 29.35 -30.98
CA ASP A 191 3.33 28.06 -31.01
C ASP A 191 4.01 27.04 -30.07
N ARG A 192 5.34 26.96 -30.10
CA ARG A 192 6.11 26.10 -29.21
C ARG A 192 5.97 26.46 -27.72
N ILE A 193 5.73 27.73 -27.37
CA ILE A 193 5.43 28.13 -25.98
C ILE A 193 4.06 27.60 -25.57
N ASP A 194 3.06 27.72 -26.45
CA ASP A 194 1.70 27.23 -26.19
C ASP A 194 1.67 25.71 -26.01
N ASP A 195 2.38 24.98 -26.87
CA ASP A 195 2.59 23.52 -26.76
C ASP A 195 3.23 23.15 -25.41
N SER A 196 4.34 23.79 -25.03
CA SER A 196 5.03 23.56 -23.76
C SER A 196 4.14 23.83 -22.54
N ILE A 197 3.29 24.85 -22.57
CA ILE A 197 2.33 25.14 -21.51
C ILE A 197 1.25 24.07 -21.44
N THR A 198 0.78 23.59 -22.58
CA THR A 198 -0.24 22.54 -22.65
C THR A 198 0.28 21.22 -22.15
N GLU A 199 1.50 20.82 -22.52
CA GLU A 199 2.18 19.63 -22.04
C GLU A 199 2.43 19.68 -20.53
N LEU A 200 2.78 20.85 -20.00
CA LEU A 200 2.95 21.03 -18.55
C LEU A 200 1.64 20.90 -17.77
N ARG A 201 0.51 21.32 -18.34
CA ARG A 201 -0.81 21.09 -17.73
C ARG A 201 -1.11 19.61 -17.59
N ALA A 202 -0.61 18.77 -18.50
CA ALA A 202 -0.71 17.32 -18.43
C ALA A 202 -0.03 16.72 -17.19
N ILE A 203 1.08 17.32 -16.75
CA ILE A 203 1.83 16.89 -15.56
C ILE A 203 1.19 17.41 -14.27
N VAL A 204 0.68 18.67 -14.31
CA VAL A 204 0.10 19.39 -13.16
C VAL A 204 -1.38 19.03 -12.96
N GLY A 205 -1.95 18.09 -13.73
CA GLY A 205 -3.33 17.63 -13.55
C GLY A 205 -3.73 17.43 -12.08
N PRO A 206 -5.03 17.40 -11.72
CA PRO A 206 -5.49 17.42 -10.34
C PRO A 206 -4.72 16.39 -9.48
N ALA A 207 -4.14 16.84 -8.39
CA ALA A 207 -3.37 16.01 -7.49
C ALA A 207 -4.22 14.82 -7.01
N GLY A 208 -3.89 13.61 -7.47
CA GLY A 208 -4.59 12.38 -7.06
C GLY A 208 -5.28 11.60 -8.18
N GLU A 209 -5.24 12.03 -9.42
CA GLU A 209 -5.64 11.16 -10.53
C GLU A 209 -4.67 9.98 -10.64
N ARG A 210 -5.19 8.80 -10.35
CA ARG A 210 -4.44 7.56 -10.49
C ARG A 210 -4.36 7.19 -11.97
N PRO A 211 -3.25 6.60 -12.44
CA PRO A 211 -3.18 6.01 -13.75
C PRO A 211 -4.40 5.10 -14.00
N VAL A 212 -5.00 5.23 -15.17
CA VAL A 212 -6.15 4.42 -15.57
C VAL A 212 -5.73 3.41 -16.61
N SER A 213 -6.61 2.46 -16.92
CA SER A 213 -6.38 1.48 -17.98
C SER A 213 -6.40 2.19 -19.35
N THR A 214 -5.23 2.41 -19.95
CA THR A 214 -5.03 3.13 -21.21
C THR A 214 -4.63 2.16 -22.31
N ASP A 215 -5.14 2.36 -23.51
CA ASP A 215 -4.79 1.58 -24.71
C ASP A 215 -3.44 2.05 -25.24
N VAL A 216 -2.42 1.20 -25.13
CA VAL A 216 -1.04 1.51 -25.51
C VAL A 216 -0.86 1.63 -27.01
N LEU A 217 -1.50 0.73 -27.78
CA LEU A 217 -1.35 0.75 -29.25
C LEU A 217 -2.04 1.97 -29.87
N SER A 218 -3.15 2.42 -29.29
CA SER A 218 -3.82 3.64 -29.73
C SER A 218 -2.94 4.87 -29.46
N ALA A 219 -2.34 4.98 -28.28
CA ALA A 219 -1.44 6.08 -27.94
C ALA A 219 -0.17 6.08 -28.82
N LEU A 220 0.41 4.90 -29.07
CA LEU A 220 1.59 4.76 -29.92
C LEU A 220 1.28 5.16 -31.37
N ARG A 221 0.17 4.70 -31.94
CA ARG A 221 -0.22 5.06 -33.30
C ARG A 221 -0.43 6.57 -33.45
N THR A 222 -1.08 7.21 -32.47
CA THR A 222 -1.23 8.67 -32.45
C THR A 222 0.13 9.37 -32.46
N ALA A 223 1.05 8.95 -31.62
CA ALA A 223 2.40 9.49 -31.56
C ALA A 223 3.17 9.32 -32.89
N VAL A 224 3.08 8.13 -33.49
CA VAL A 224 3.72 7.82 -34.79
C VAL A 224 3.11 8.67 -35.94
N ASP A 225 1.80 8.81 -35.97
CA ASP A 225 1.12 9.63 -36.99
C ASP A 225 1.54 11.10 -36.90
N ASP A 226 1.59 11.66 -35.67
CA ASP A 226 2.00 13.05 -35.43
C ASP A 226 3.47 13.29 -35.85
N VAL A 227 4.37 12.36 -35.46
CA VAL A 227 5.81 12.45 -35.78
C VAL A 227 6.06 12.26 -37.28
N SER A 228 5.40 11.30 -37.91
CA SER A 228 5.51 11.07 -39.37
C SER A 228 5.01 12.29 -40.18
N ALA A 229 4.00 12.99 -39.69
CA ALA A 229 3.53 14.22 -40.31
C ALA A 229 4.53 15.37 -40.16
N ALA A 230 5.27 15.42 -39.03
CA ALA A 230 6.28 16.46 -38.75
C ALA A 230 7.60 16.19 -39.50
N TYR A 231 7.98 14.92 -39.71
CA TYR A 231 9.22 14.48 -40.34
C TYR A 231 8.95 13.51 -41.51
N PRO A 232 8.56 14.03 -42.69
CA PRO A 232 8.18 13.19 -43.83
C PRO A 232 9.32 12.33 -44.41
N ASP A 233 10.58 12.70 -44.14
CA ASP A 233 11.77 11.99 -44.62
C ASP A 233 12.22 10.89 -43.65
N ALA A 234 11.64 10.82 -42.44
CA ALA A 234 11.92 9.77 -41.45
C ALA A 234 11.13 8.49 -41.73
N THR A 235 11.77 7.35 -41.52
CA THR A 235 11.13 6.03 -41.58
C THR A 235 10.90 5.48 -40.18
N ILE A 236 9.64 5.23 -39.79
CA ILE A 236 9.31 4.62 -38.50
C ILE A 236 8.72 3.23 -38.76
N THR A 237 9.36 2.19 -38.24
CA THR A 237 8.92 0.80 -38.31
C THR A 237 8.33 0.34 -36.99
N LEU A 238 7.16 -0.33 -37.05
CA LEU A 238 6.48 -0.87 -35.87
C LEU A 238 6.53 -2.40 -35.91
N ASP A 239 7.09 -3.01 -34.88
CA ASP A 239 7.06 -4.45 -34.62
C ASP A 239 6.25 -4.70 -33.32
N ILE A 240 5.07 -5.32 -33.47
CA ILE A 240 4.11 -5.48 -32.37
C ILE A 240 3.98 -6.96 -32.05
N ASP A 241 4.73 -7.43 -31.04
CA ASP A 241 4.59 -8.77 -30.44
C ASP A 241 3.67 -8.72 -29.21
N ALA A 242 2.43 -8.29 -29.44
CA ALA A 242 1.46 -8.06 -28.38
C ALA A 242 0.01 -8.23 -28.89
N PRO A 243 -0.96 -8.59 -28.01
CA PRO A 243 -2.37 -8.62 -28.36
C PRO A 243 -2.91 -7.25 -28.82
N GLU A 244 -3.94 -7.23 -29.68
CA GLU A 244 -4.54 -5.98 -30.16
C GLU A 244 -5.11 -5.06 -29.06
N ASP A 245 -5.51 -5.60 -27.90
CA ASP A 245 -6.01 -4.83 -26.74
C ASP A 245 -4.96 -4.78 -25.62
N VAL A 246 -3.79 -4.22 -25.93
CA VAL A 246 -2.72 -4.01 -24.93
C VAL A 246 -3.01 -2.78 -24.11
N ARG A 247 -3.13 -2.97 -22.80
CA ARG A 247 -3.40 -1.89 -21.86
C ARG A 247 -2.32 -1.76 -20.82
N ALA A 248 -1.98 -0.51 -20.48
CA ALA A 248 -1.10 -0.16 -19.37
C ALA A 248 -1.76 0.81 -18.40
N LEU A 249 -1.21 0.93 -17.20
CA LEU A 249 -1.57 1.96 -16.23
C LEU A 249 -0.91 3.28 -16.62
N ALA A 250 -1.65 4.12 -17.34
CA ALA A 250 -1.24 5.44 -17.81
C ALA A 250 -2.44 6.41 -17.81
N ASP A 251 -2.38 7.47 -18.58
CA ASP A 251 -3.52 8.34 -18.89
C ASP A 251 -3.49 8.81 -20.35
N ALA A 252 -4.31 9.81 -20.69
CA ALA A 252 -4.44 10.33 -22.05
C ALA A 252 -3.16 11.00 -22.59
N HIS A 253 -2.11 11.18 -21.76
CA HIS A 253 -0.85 11.82 -22.17
C HIS A 253 0.28 10.82 -22.42
N LEU A 254 -0.02 9.54 -22.53
CA LEU A 254 0.95 8.52 -22.91
C LEU A 254 1.48 8.75 -24.33
N ASP A 255 0.61 9.16 -25.24
CA ASP A 255 0.97 9.59 -26.61
C ASP A 255 2.01 10.72 -26.61
N THR A 256 1.86 11.70 -25.74
CA THR A 256 2.80 12.81 -25.58
C THR A 256 4.19 12.33 -25.17
N ALA A 257 4.28 11.42 -24.19
CA ALA A 257 5.57 10.85 -23.77
C ALA A 257 6.24 10.07 -24.92
N LEU A 258 5.46 9.23 -25.63
CA LEU A 258 5.97 8.44 -26.76
C LEU A 258 6.39 9.34 -27.93
N ARG A 259 5.64 10.39 -28.23
CA ARG A 259 5.99 11.37 -29.24
C ARG A 259 7.34 12.03 -28.94
N HIS A 260 7.60 12.45 -27.69
CA HIS A 260 8.91 13.04 -27.32
C HIS A 260 10.07 12.07 -27.47
N LEU A 261 9.87 10.78 -27.21
CA LEU A 261 10.90 9.77 -27.44
C LEU A 261 11.17 9.57 -28.94
N LEU A 262 10.13 9.53 -29.78
CA LEU A 262 10.26 9.42 -31.22
C LEU A 262 10.88 10.68 -31.84
N ASP A 263 10.46 11.89 -31.40
CA ASP A 263 11.06 13.15 -31.82
C ASP A 263 12.55 13.18 -31.50
N ASN A 264 12.93 12.70 -30.30
CA ASN A 264 14.33 12.64 -29.88
C ASN A 264 15.14 11.68 -30.75
N ALA A 265 14.62 10.50 -31.05
CA ALA A 265 15.27 9.50 -31.89
C ALA A 265 15.52 10.04 -33.32
N ILE A 266 14.58 10.81 -33.88
CA ILE A 266 14.70 11.40 -35.23
C ILE A 266 15.64 12.59 -35.25
N VAL A 267 15.45 13.55 -34.34
CA VAL A 267 16.22 14.80 -34.33
C VAL A 267 17.71 14.56 -34.07
N HIS A 268 18.04 13.55 -33.29
CA HIS A 268 19.41 13.23 -32.91
C HIS A 268 20.04 12.09 -33.72
N ALA A 269 19.35 11.56 -34.71
CA ALA A 269 19.87 10.49 -35.59
C ALA A 269 21.12 10.89 -36.38
N GLY A 270 21.35 12.19 -36.59
CA GLY A 270 22.57 12.68 -37.27
C GLY A 270 22.63 12.43 -38.78
N CYS A 271 21.52 12.03 -39.43
CA CYS A 271 21.41 11.77 -40.87
C CYS A 271 20.15 12.44 -41.44
N ASP A 272 20.10 12.58 -42.79
CA ASP A 272 18.97 13.23 -43.48
C ASP A 272 17.71 12.35 -43.56
N ASP A 273 17.89 11.00 -43.60
CA ASP A 273 16.82 10.01 -43.68
C ASP A 273 16.88 9.08 -42.44
N PRO A 274 16.42 9.54 -41.25
CA PRO A 274 16.48 8.77 -40.02
C PRO A 274 15.58 7.54 -40.03
N ASN A 275 16.07 6.41 -39.54
CA ASN A 275 15.34 5.18 -39.37
C ASN A 275 15.15 4.87 -37.88
N VAL A 276 13.90 4.74 -37.46
CA VAL A 276 13.53 4.47 -36.05
C VAL A 276 12.71 3.19 -36.00
N SER A 277 13.11 2.26 -35.16
CA SER A 277 12.41 1.00 -34.91
C SER A 277 11.67 1.07 -33.56
N VAL A 278 10.39 0.67 -33.55
CA VAL A 278 9.59 0.60 -32.32
C VAL A 278 9.09 -0.81 -32.14
N THR A 279 9.50 -1.44 -31.03
CA THR A 279 9.05 -2.78 -30.66
C THR A 279 8.13 -2.70 -29.44
N VAL A 280 6.99 -3.39 -29.51
CA VAL A 280 6.05 -3.51 -28.37
C VAL A 280 5.93 -4.97 -27.98
N SER A 281 6.28 -5.28 -26.75
CA SER A 281 6.13 -6.61 -26.15
C SER A 281 5.32 -6.58 -24.85
N THR A 282 4.85 -7.74 -24.41
CA THR A 282 4.08 -7.84 -23.17
C THR A 282 4.50 -9.04 -22.35
N THR A 283 4.60 -8.82 -21.04
CA THR A 283 4.69 -9.90 -20.06
C THR A 283 3.33 -10.10 -19.35
N ALA A 284 3.29 -10.92 -18.32
CA ALA A 284 2.10 -11.09 -17.50
C ALA A 284 1.68 -9.78 -16.80
N ASP A 285 2.65 -8.97 -16.36
CA ASP A 285 2.45 -7.82 -15.47
C ASP A 285 2.90 -6.48 -16.07
N SER A 286 3.61 -6.48 -17.19
CA SER A 286 4.14 -5.28 -17.85
C SER A 286 3.84 -5.21 -19.35
N VAL A 287 3.92 -4.00 -19.89
CA VAL A 287 4.06 -3.68 -21.31
C VAL A 287 5.41 -3.02 -21.48
N GLU A 288 6.19 -3.48 -22.43
CA GLU A 288 7.50 -2.98 -22.78
C GLU A 288 7.46 -2.36 -24.17
N ILE A 289 7.95 -1.11 -24.29
CA ILE A 289 8.00 -0.37 -25.55
C ILE A 289 9.46 0.05 -25.73
N ALA A 290 10.14 -0.53 -26.71
CA ALA A 290 11.51 -0.17 -27.05
C ALA A 290 11.51 0.70 -28.31
N ILE A 291 12.21 1.85 -28.24
CA ILE A 291 12.41 2.78 -29.37
C ILE A 291 13.91 2.80 -29.64
N GLU A 292 14.29 2.36 -30.84
CA GLU A 292 15.67 2.20 -31.28
C GLU A 292 15.96 3.17 -32.43
N ASP A 293 17.08 3.88 -32.36
CA ASP A 293 17.63 4.75 -33.40
C ASP A 293 19.05 4.33 -33.80
N GLU A 294 19.49 4.74 -34.99
CA GLU A 294 20.81 4.50 -35.53
C GLU A 294 21.73 5.74 -35.40
N GLY A 295 21.45 6.60 -34.42
CA GLY A 295 22.18 7.87 -34.18
C GLY A 295 23.53 7.68 -33.47
N PRO A 296 24.18 8.81 -33.10
CA PRO A 296 25.49 8.80 -32.42
C PRO A 296 25.42 8.44 -30.93
N GLY A 297 24.27 7.93 -30.46
CA GLY A 297 24.03 7.59 -29.07
C GLY A 297 23.58 8.79 -28.19
N ILE A 298 23.05 8.47 -27.01
CA ILE A 298 22.64 9.47 -26.02
C ILE A 298 23.81 9.71 -25.06
N PRO A 299 24.25 10.96 -24.85
CA PRO A 299 25.32 11.27 -23.89
C PRO A 299 24.97 10.83 -22.46
N ASP A 300 25.96 10.35 -21.68
CA ASP A 300 25.76 9.82 -20.32
C ASP A 300 25.05 10.79 -19.37
N ASP A 301 25.31 12.08 -19.48
CA ASP A 301 24.70 13.13 -18.67
C ASP A 301 23.20 13.31 -19.00
N VAL A 302 22.82 13.07 -20.25
CA VAL A 302 21.42 13.08 -20.72
C VAL A 302 20.70 11.81 -20.34
N ALA A 303 21.34 10.63 -20.47
CA ALA A 303 20.82 9.35 -20.05
C ALA A 303 20.52 9.32 -18.53
N ALA A 304 21.43 9.89 -17.73
CA ALA A 304 21.25 10.02 -16.28
C ALA A 304 19.99 10.80 -15.88
N VAL A 305 19.46 11.69 -16.71
CA VAL A 305 18.18 12.40 -16.45
C VAL A 305 17.00 11.45 -16.40
N LEU A 306 17.00 10.42 -17.24
CA LEU A 306 15.92 9.43 -17.30
C LEU A 306 16.10 8.35 -16.23
N GLU A 307 17.32 7.88 -15.95
CA GLU A 307 17.62 6.78 -15.03
C GLU A 307 17.70 7.20 -13.56
N GLU A 308 18.33 8.34 -13.26
CA GLU A 308 18.53 8.76 -11.87
C GLU A 308 17.24 9.40 -11.29
N ARG A 309 16.87 8.98 -10.07
CA ARG A 309 15.79 9.61 -9.27
C ARG A 309 16.15 11.04 -8.78
N ARG A 310 17.24 11.59 -9.23
CA ARG A 310 17.73 12.95 -8.91
C ARG A 310 17.60 13.81 -10.16
N LEU A 311 16.78 14.84 -10.08
CA LEU A 311 16.73 15.86 -11.13
C LEU A 311 18.08 16.57 -11.12
N PRO A 312 18.78 16.67 -12.27
CA PRO A 312 20.07 17.36 -12.34
C PRO A 312 19.92 18.82 -11.89
N GLU A 313 20.98 19.36 -11.31
CA GLU A 313 21.11 20.82 -11.16
C GLU A 313 21.13 21.42 -12.58
N TYR A 314 19.97 21.91 -12.98
CA TYR A 314 19.66 22.29 -14.35
C TYR A 314 20.29 23.66 -14.65
N ASP A 315 21.57 23.69 -14.99
CA ASP A 315 22.25 24.84 -15.61
C ASP A 315 22.76 24.51 -17.03
N ASP A 316 22.50 23.28 -17.54
CA ASP A 316 22.92 22.89 -18.89
C ASP A 316 21.81 23.13 -19.92
N PRO A 317 22.00 24.03 -20.88
CA PRO A 317 21.03 24.32 -21.92
C PRO A 317 20.86 23.19 -22.96
N THR A 318 21.66 22.12 -22.90
CA THR A 318 21.66 21.02 -23.87
C THR A 318 20.66 19.91 -23.53
N THR A 319 20.22 19.80 -22.29
CA THR A 319 19.23 18.81 -21.88
C THR A 319 17.80 19.29 -22.23
N GLY A 320 17.25 18.75 -23.30
CA GLY A 320 15.93 19.15 -23.81
C GLY A 320 14.77 18.90 -22.84
N PHE A 321 13.75 19.75 -22.89
CA PHE A 321 12.50 19.63 -22.11
C PHE A 321 11.82 18.27 -22.28
N GLY A 322 11.89 17.67 -23.49
CA GLY A 322 11.20 16.44 -23.87
C GLY A 322 11.55 15.25 -22.97
N LEU A 323 12.83 14.97 -22.72
CA LEU A 323 13.23 13.83 -21.89
C LEU A 323 12.86 14.01 -20.40
N THR A 324 12.91 15.25 -19.91
CA THR A 324 12.40 15.55 -18.55
C THR A 324 10.89 15.30 -18.45
N LEU A 325 10.13 15.65 -19.49
CA LEU A 325 8.69 15.39 -19.57
C LEU A 325 8.40 13.88 -19.59
N VAL A 326 9.13 13.11 -20.41
CA VAL A 326 9.04 11.65 -20.44
C VAL A 326 9.23 11.06 -19.05
N ARG A 327 10.29 11.44 -18.34
CA ARG A 327 10.53 11.00 -16.98
C ARG A 327 9.37 11.34 -16.03
N LEU A 328 8.89 12.60 -16.04
CA LEU A 328 7.81 13.04 -15.17
C LEU A 328 6.50 12.27 -15.43
N LEU A 329 6.22 11.92 -16.69
CA LEU A 329 5.04 11.12 -17.05
C LEU A 329 5.25 9.63 -16.75
N ILE A 330 6.29 9.02 -17.30
CA ILE A 330 6.50 7.57 -17.22
C ILE A 330 6.89 7.14 -15.80
N VAL A 331 7.92 7.78 -15.20
CA VAL A 331 8.47 7.34 -13.91
C VAL A 331 7.68 7.91 -12.75
N ASP A 332 7.46 9.25 -12.73
CA ASP A 332 6.91 9.91 -11.55
C ASP A 332 5.37 9.84 -11.49
N LYS A 333 4.67 9.83 -12.63
CA LYS A 333 3.21 9.81 -12.69
C LYS A 333 2.65 8.39 -12.85
N TYR A 334 3.19 7.60 -13.79
CA TYR A 334 2.68 6.26 -14.08
C TYR A 334 3.36 5.16 -13.25
N GLY A 335 4.51 5.47 -12.62
CA GLY A 335 5.27 4.49 -11.84
C GLY A 335 5.97 3.43 -12.70
N GLY A 336 6.20 3.76 -13.98
CA GLY A 336 6.96 2.93 -14.93
C GLY A 336 8.47 3.06 -14.73
N VAL A 337 9.21 2.38 -15.58
CA VAL A 337 10.68 2.42 -15.65
C VAL A 337 11.08 2.84 -17.05
N VAL A 338 12.20 3.58 -17.16
CA VAL A 338 12.83 3.91 -18.42
C VAL A 338 14.28 3.45 -18.30
N ASP A 339 14.67 2.53 -19.17
CA ASP A 339 16.04 2.02 -19.29
C ASP A 339 16.63 2.49 -20.63
N ILE A 340 17.92 2.80 -20.65
CA ILE A 340 18.62 3.29 -21.85
C ILE A 340 19.84 2.42 -22.09
N ASP A 341 19.92 1.87 -23.29
CA ASP A 341 21.15 1.25 -23.80
C ASP A 341 21.66 2.10 -24.98
N THR A 342 22.90 2.60 -24.88
CA THR A 342 23.46 3.54 -25.84
C THR A 342 24.85 3.13 -26.27
N SER A 343 25.15 3.35 -27.55
CA SER A 343 26.45 3.08 -28.17
C SER A 343 26.74 4.12 -29.25
N ASP A 344 27.93 4.08 -29.81
CA ASP A 344 28.32 4.91 -30.95
C ASP A 344 27.54 4.56 -32.25
N GLU A 345 26.80 3.46 -32.26
CA GLU A 345 26.02 2.96 -33.40
C GLU A 345 24.50 3.20 -33.24
N GLY A 346 24.07 3.73 -32.12
CA GLY A 346 22.65 4.04 -31.87
C GLY A 346 22.25 3.96 -30.39
N SER A 347 20.97 4.23 -30.12
CA SER A 347 20.38 4.12 -28.78
C SER A 347 19.10 3.31 -28.80
N VAL A 348 18.85 2.59 -27.69
CA VAL A 348 17.58 1.94 -27.39
C VAL A 348 17.03 2.52 -26.10
N VAL A 349 15.86 3.13 -26.17
CA VAL A 349 15.11 3.61 -25.00
C VAL A 349 13.94 2.68 -24.74
N GLU A 350 13.99 1.94 -23.64
CA GLU A 350 12.96 1.00 -23.23
C GLU A 350 12.07 1.59 -22.14
N VAL A 351 10.77 1.63 -22.39
CA VAL A 351 9.75 2.08 -21.46
C VAL A 351 8.95 0.87 -20.96
N THR A 352 9.01 0.60 -19.67
CA THR A 352 8.21 -0.45 -19.02
C THR A 352 7.07 0.16 -18.22
N LEU A 353 5.83 -0.21 -18.55
CA LEU A 353 4.62 0.21 -17.86
C LEU A 353 3.88 -0.99 -17.26
N ALA A 354 3.32 -0.81 -16.07
CA ALA A 354 2.50 -1.85 -15.44
C ALA A 354 1.19 -2.06 -16.20
N ARG A 355 0.79 -3.31 -16.40
CA ARG A 355 -0.53 -3.64 -16.96
C ARG A 355 -1.62 -3.40 -15.92
N PRO A 356 -2.82 -2.94 -16.33
CA PRO A 356 -3.97 -2.89 -15.45
C PRO A 356 -4.31 -4.33 -15.05
N ASN A 357 -3.88 -4.70 -13.86
CA ASN A 357 -4.19 -6.02 -13.34
C ASN A 357 -5.65 -6.02 -12.88
N THR A 358 -6.47 -6.91 -13.41
CA THR A 358 -7.87 -7.12 -13.00
C THR A 358 -7.98 -7.51 -11.52
N ASN A 359 -6.83 -7.79 -10.89
CA ASN A 359 -6.67 -8.15 -9.50
C ASN A 359 -6.00 -7.02 -8.69
N SER A 360 -6.64 -5.85 -8.57
CA SER A 360 -6.13 -4.75 -7.71
C SER A 360 -5.94 -5.14 -6.23
N ILE A 361 -6.43 -6.30 -5.80
CA ILE A 361 -6.13 -6.90 -4.49
C ILE A 361 -4.79 -7.65 -4.52
N THR A 362 -4.34 -8.18 -5.68
CA THR A 362 -3.07 -8.92 -5.78
C THR A 362 -1.85 -8.00 -5.76
N ASN A 363 -1.93 -6.78 -6.28
CA ASN A 363 -0.85 -5.79 -6.11
C ASN A 363 -0.74 -5.29 -4.66
N ALA A 364 -1.85 -5.33 -3.88
CA ALA A 364 -1.82 -5.14 -2.44
C ALA A 364 -1.15 -6.31 -1.69
N SER A 365 -1.01 -7.50 -2.33
CA SER A 365 -0.39 -8.67 -1.70
C SER A 365 1.14 -8.52 -1.56
N GLU A 366 1.76 -7.70 -2.40
CA GLU A 366 3.20 -7.41 -2.33
C GLU A 366 3.55 -6.58 -1.08
N TYR A 367 2.62 -5.73 -0.62
CA TYR A 367 2.83 -4.83 0.53
C TYR A 367 2.08 -5.23 1.81
N GLY A 368 1.31 -6.32 1.81
CA GLY A 368 0.52 -6.78 2.96
C GLY A 368 -0.99 -6.60 2.79
N VAL A 369 -1.75 -6.82 3.87
CA VAL A 369 -3.21 -6.73 3.86
C VAL A 369 -3.67 -5.27 3.96
N PRO A 370 -4.53 -4.77 3.05
CA PRO A 370 -5.06 -3.42 3.15
C PRO A 370 -5.80 -3.17 4.48
N PRO A 371 -5.62 -2.00 5.13
CA PRO A 371 -6.23 -1.71 6.43
C PRO A 371 -7.76 -1.85 6.47
N TRP A 372 -8.43 -1.49 5.37
CA TRP A 372 -9.88 -1.64 5.27
C TRP A 372 -10.32 -3.12 5.26
N VAL A 373 -9.52 -4.02 4.67
CA VAL A 373 -9.78 -5.47 4.70
C VAL A 373 -9.59 -6.00 6.12
N LEU A 374 -8.57 -5.54 6.85
CA LEU A 374 -8.39 -5.88 8.26
C LEU A 374 -9.60 -5.43 9.10
N GLY A 375 -10.14 -4.23 8.84
CA GLY A 375 -11.37 -3.75 9.46
C GLY A 375 -12.59 -4.64 9.15
N VAL A 376 -12.79 -4.99 7.89
CA VAL A 376 -13.83 -5.94 7.47
C VAL A 376 -13.63 -7.29 8.14
N THR A 377 -12.41 -7.79 8.18
CA THR A 377 -12.06 -9.07 8.82
C THR A 377 -12.40 -9.07 10.32
N ALA A 378 -12.10 -7.99 11.03
CA ALA A 378 -12.42 -7.87 12.46
C ALA A 378 -13.94 -7.90 12.68
N ILE A 379 -14.71 -7.13 11.91
CA ILE A 379 -16.18 -7.14 11.99
C ILE A 379 -16.74 -8.53 11.66
N THR A 380 -16.27 -9.15 10.58
CA THR A 380 -16.69 -10.50 10.17
C THR A 380 -16.33 -11.52 11.24
N GLY A 381 -15.15 -11.41 11.86
CA GLY A 381 -14.72 -12.25 12.99
C GLY A 381 -15.63 -12.11 14.19
N ILE A 382 -16.06 -10.89 14.54
CA ILE A 382 -17.05 -10.66 15.63
C ILE A 382 -18.36 -11.32 15.29
N VAL A 383 -18.92 -11.06 14.09
CA VAL A 383 -20.24 -11.61 13.70
C VAL A 383 -20.22 -13.14 13.71
N SER A 384 -19.22 -13.75 13.06
CA SER A 384 -19.09 -15.22 13.02
C SER A 384 -18.79 -15.81 14.39
N GLY A 385 -18.00 -15.11 15.20
CA GLY A 385 -17.69 -15.48 16.59
C GLY A 385 -18.94 -15.44 17.47
N VAL A 386 -19.81 -14.43 17.37
CA VAL A 386 -21.07 -14.38 18.11
C VAL A 386 -21.97 -15.56 17.73
N VAL A 387 -22.15 -15.82 16.43
CA VAL A 387 -22.98 -16.96 15.97
C VAL A 387 -22.40 -18.29 16.45
N MET A 388 -21.11 -18.52 16.31
CA MET A 388 -20.44 -19.73 16.81
C MET A 388 -20.54 -19.84 18.34
N GLY A 389 -20.37 -18.73 19.05
CA GLY A 389 -20.46 -18.69 20.52
C GLY A 389 -21.84 -19.08 21.02
N LEU A 390 -22.92 -18.59 20.39
CA LEU A 390 -24.28 -18.96 20.69
C LEU A 390 -24.53 -20.46 20.44
N VAL A 391 -24.10 -20.98 19.28
CA VAL A 391 -24.20 -22.41 18.95
C VAL A 391 -23.39 -23.27 19.96
N SER A 392 -22.18 -22.83 20.31
CA SER A 392 -21.37 -23.53 21.30
C SER A 392 -22.03 -23.52 22.68
N GLN A 393 -22.58 -22.40 23.10
CA GLN A 393 -23.28 -22.25 24.37
C GLN A 393 -24.49 -23.21 24.47
N GLU A 394 -25.29 -23.32 23.42
CA GLU A 394 -26.45 -24.23 23.37
C GLU A 394 -26.01 -25.70 23.36
N LEU A 395 -24.94 -26.05 22.65
CA LEU A 395 -24.51 -27.43 22.48
C LEU A 395 -23.63 -27.96 23.64
N THR A 396 -22.88 -27.08 24.32
CA THR A 396 -21.92 -27.48 25.37
C THR A 396 -22.21 -26.88 26.74
N GLY A 397 -23.15 -25.95 26.83
CA GLY A 397 -23.59 -25.31 28.07
C GLY A 397 -22.72 -24.17 28.56
N SER A 398 -21.47 -24.02 28.12
CA SER A 398 -20.58 -22.96 28.60
C SER A 398 -19.37 -22.69 27.71
N LEU A 399 -18.96 -21.44 27.61
CA LEU A 399 -17.70 -20.99 27.02
C LEU A 399 -16.58 -20.76 28.08
N ALA A 400 -16.87 -21.01 29.37
CA ALA A 400 -15.90 -20.78 30.46
C ALA A 400 -14.58 -21.54 30.28
N ILE A 401 -14.59 -22.65 29.57
CA ILE A 401 -13.38 -23.43 29.25
C ILE A 401 -12.36 -22.64 28.41
N ILE A 402 -12.82 -21.67 27.59
CA ILE A 402 -11.93 -20.78 26.82
C ILE A 402 -11.24 -19.80 27.76
N GLY A 403 -11.94 -19.32 28.80
CA GLY A 403 -11.34 -18.53 29.86
C GLY A 403 -10.28 -19.29 30.66
N ALA A 404 -10.50 -20.58 30.86
CA ALA A 404 -9.55 -21.45 31.55
C ALA A 404 -8.19 -21.58 30.84
N LEU A 405 -8.11 -21.43 29.54
CA LEU A 405 -6.84 -21.33 28.78
C LEU A 405 -5.94 -20.20 29.28
N TYR A 406 -6.53 -19.17 29.89
CA TYR A 406 -5.84 -18.00 30.43
C TYR A 406 -5.85 -17.96 31.97
N GLY A 407 -6.27 -19.08 32.61
CA GLY A 407 -6.26 -19.24 34.06
C GLY A 407 -7.56 -18.79 34.77
N VAL A 408 -8.61 -18.41 34.04
CA VAL A 408 -9.87 -17.91 34.62
C VAL A 408 -11.08 -18.68 34.09
N MET A 409 -11.68 -19.56 34.88
CA MET A 409 -12.88 -20.31 34.50
C MET A 409 -14.13 -19.47 34.74
N ASN A 410 -14.41 -18.51 33.86
CA ASN A 410 -15.55 -17.61 33.93
C ASN A 410 -16.20 -17.47 32.54
N GLY A 411 -17.54 -17.50 32.47
CA GLY A 411 -18.29 -17.47 31.21
C GLY A 411 -18.17 -16.15 30.45
N GLY A 412 -18.16 -15.01 31.14
CA GLY A 412 -17.95 -13.68 30.55
C GLY A 412 -16.57 -13.54 29.93
N VAL A 413 -15.54 -13.96 30.65
CA VAL A 413 -14.16 -14.04 30.13
C VAL A 413 -14.08 -14.96 28.92
N GLY A 414 -14.71 -16.14 29.01
CA GLY A 414 -14.78 -17.09 27.92
C GLY A 414 -15.38 -16.50 26.64
N TRP A 415 -16.45 -15.71 26.75
CA TRP A 415 -17.05 -15.00 25.61
C TRP A 415 -16.10 -13.97 24.99
N VAL A 416 -15.48 -13.11 25.78
CA VAL A 416 -14.56 -12.09 25.25
C VAL A 416 -13.35 -12.71 24.58
N LEU A 417 -12.75 -13.75 25.20
CA LEU A 417 -11.62 -14.46 24.60
C LEU A 417 -12.02 -15.27 23.37
N HIS A 418 -13.23 -15.80 23.32
CA HIS A 418 -13.76 -16.48 22.13
C HIS A 418 -13.86 -15.51 20.95
N LEU A 419 -14.40 -14.31 21.15
CA LEU A 419 -14.45 -13.28 20.11
C LEU A 419 -13.05 -12.81 19.69
N PHE A 420 -12.13 -12.66 20.63
CA PHE A 420 -10.73 -12.35 20.35
C PHE A 420 -10.10 -13.42 19.43
N HIS A 421 -10.22 -14.69 19.76
CA HIS A 421 -9.72 -15.79 18.92
C HIS A 421 -10.36 -15.79 17.53
N SER A 422 -11.68 -15.53 17.46
CA SER A 422 -12.39 -15.46 16.19
C SER A 422 -11.84 -14.35 15.26
N ILE A 423 -11.49 -13.19 15.80
CA ILE A 423 -10.87 -12.11 15.04
C ILE A 423 -9.46 -12.49 14.61
N VAL A 424 -8.64 -13.03 15.50
CA VAL A 424 -7.25 -13.46 15.21
C VAL A 424 -7.22 -14.51 14.10
N PHE A 425 -8.04 -15.54 14.20
CA PHE A 425 -8.15 -16.57 13.16
C PHE A 425 -8.70 -16.00 11.85
N GLY A 426 -9.62 -15.04 11.93
CA GLY A 426 -10.09 -14.30 10.76
C GLY A 426 -8.95 -13.53 10.05
N ILE A 427 -8.08 -12.86 10.80
CA ILE A 427 -6.91 -12.16 10.23
C ILE A 427 -5.97 -13.16 9.55
N LEU A 428 -5.69 -14.32 10.16
CA LEU A 428 -4.87 -15.37 9.56
C LEU A 428 -5.47 -15.87 8.23
N PHE A 429 -6.80 -16.07 8.21
CA PHE A 429 -7.51 -16.42 6.98
C PHE A 429 -7.37 -15.33 5.91
N ALA A 430 -7.61 -14.07 6.26
CA ALA A 430 -7.52 -12.95 5.33
C ALA A 430 -6.09 -12.83 4.73
N VAL A 431 -5.06 -12.96 5.56
CA VAL A 431 -3.65 -12.98 5.10
C VAL A 431 -3.39 -14.10 4.10
N ALA A 432 -3.87 -15.32 4.41
CA ALA A 432 -3.67 -16.48 3.54
C ALA A 432 -4.39 -16.33 2.19
N VAL A 433 -5.62 -15.81 2.22
CA VAL A 433 -6.44 -15.63 1.01
C VAL A 433 -5.92 -14.49 0.15
N ILE A 434 -5.53 -13.35 0.74
CA ILE A 434 -5.05 -12.20 -0.02
C ILE A 434 -3.69 -12.47 -0.65
N ARG A 435 -2.76 -13.07 0.11
CA ARG A 435 -1.41 -13.35 -0.41
C ARG A 435 -1.37 -14.43 -1.48
N ARG A 436 -2.24 -15.41 -1.42
CA ARG A 436 -2.23 -16.54 -2.36
C ARG A 436 -3.34 -16.52 -3.39
N ASN A 437 -4.46 -15.81 -3.10
CA ASN A 437 -5.69 -15.78 -3.90
C ASN A 437 -5.98 -17.13 -4.63
N PRO A 438 -6.04 -18.25 -3.89
CA PRO A 438 -6.12 -19.58 -4.50
C PRO A 438 -7.37 -19.66 -5.38
N TRP A 439 -7.21 -20.10 -6.63
CA TRP A 439 -8.30 -20.27 -7.61
C TRP A 439 -9.13 -18.99 -7.87
N ASN A 440 -8.59 -17.81 -7.64
CA ASN A 440 -9.30 -16.53 -7.82
C ASN A 440 -10.62 -16.46 -7.01
N VAL A 441 -10.61 -16.96 -5.78
CA VAL A 441 -11.81 -17.12 -4.93
C VAL A 441 -12.43 -15.80 -4.48
N LEU A 442 -11.64 -14.71 -4.48
CA LEU A 442 -12.13 -13.37 -4.07
C LEU A 442 -13.32 -12.89 -4.92
N HIS A 443 -13.43 -13.39 -6.16
CA HIS A 443 -14.53 -13.05 -7.08
C HIS A 443 -15.67 -14.08 -7.10
N ARG A 444 -15.57 -15.15 -6.30
CA ARG A 444 -16.53 -16.27 -6.30
C ARG A 444 -17.10 -16.47 -4.91
N PRO A 445 -18.27 -15.89 -4.57
CA PRO A 445 -18.84 -15.93 -3.22
C PRO A 445 -19.00 -17.35 -2.66
N LEU A 446 -19.48 -18.28 -3.49
CA LEU A 446 -19.65 -19.68 -3.09
C LEU A 446 -18.30 -20.37 -2.81
N ALA A 447 -17.28 -20.09 -3.62
CA ALA A 447 -15.95 -20.65 -3.39
C ALA A 447 -15.33 -20.07 -2.11
N MET A 448 -15.53 -18.79 -1.84
CA MET A 448 -15.09 -18.14 -0.61
C MET A 448 -15.79 -18.73 0.62
N THR A 449 -17.11 -18.96 0.55
CA THR A 449 -17.84 -19.64 1.62
C THR A 449 -17.33 -21.06 1.84
N ALA A 450 -17.08 -21.83 0.78
CA ALA A 450 -16.52 -23.18 0.88
C ALA A 450 -15.11 -23.16 1.51
N LEU A 451 -14.25 -22.20 1.10
CA LEU A 451 -12.92 -22.03 1.67
C LEU A 451 -12.97 -21.66 3.16
N GLY A 452 -13.87 -20.72 3.53
CA GLY A 452 -14.11 -20.36 4.92
C GLY A 452 -14.58 -21.53 5.76
N THR A 453 -15.49 -22.37 5.21
CA THR A 453 -15.98 -23.58 5.86
C THR A 453 -14.83 -24.59 6.06
N GLY A 454 -14.02 -24.85 5.02
CA GLY A 454 -12.85 -25.71 5.11
C GLY A 454 -11.84 -25.24 6.15
N TYR A 455 -11.62 -23.92 6.23
CA TYR A 455 -10.76 -23.33 7.24
C TYR A 455 -11.35 -23.48 8.66
N GLY A 456 -12.65 -23.28 8.85
CA GLY A 456 -13.33 -23.52 10.13
C GLY A 456 -13.18 -24.98 10.58
N LEU A 457 -13.32 -25.96 9.67
CA LEU A 457 -13.10 -27.38 9.96
C LEU A 457 -11.63 -27.70 10.26
N PHE A 458 -10.71 -27.05 9.58
CA PHE A 458 -9.28 -27.12 9.91
C PHE A 458 -9.02 -26.61 11.34
N LEU A 459 -9.62 -25.48 11.74
CA LEU A 459 -9.50 -24.96 13.11
C LEU A 459 -10.10 -25.91 14.14
N TRP A 460 -11.26 -26.52 13.85
CA TRP A 460 -11.82 -27.56 14.72
C TRP A 460 -10.84 -28.70 14.94
N PHE A 461 -10.30 -29.25 13.84
CA PHE A 461 -9.40 -30.39 13.91
C PHE A 461 -8.10 -30.02 14.62
N PHE A 462 -7.42 -28.98 14.15
CA PHE A 462 -6.06 -28.64 14.63
C PHE A 462 -6.10 -27.84 15.94
N ALA A 463 -6.78 -26.70 15.95
CA ALA A 463 -6.81 -25.83 17.13
C ALA A 463 -7.66 -26.43 18.26
N GLY A 464 -8.87 -26.88 17.97
CA GLY A 464 -9.79 -27.50 18.93
C GLY A 464 -9.36 -28.89 19.34
N GLY A 465 -8.93 -29.72 18.37
CA GLY A 465 -8.59 -31.11 18.60
C GLY A 465 -7.24 -31.36 19.28
N PHE A 466 -6.24 -30.51 18.98
CA PHE A 466 -4.88 -30.72 19.49
C PHE A 466 -4.37 -29.56 20.32
N VAL A 467 -4.39 -28.32 19.80
CA VAL A 467 -3.76 -27.17 20.48
C VAL A 467 -4.45 -26.84 21.79
N MET A 468 -5.77 -26.72 21.78
CA MET A 468 -6.55 -26.41 22.97
C MET A 468 -6.38 -27.43 24.09
N PRO A 469 -6.55 -28.75 23.87
CA PRO A 469 -6.38 -29.71 24.95
C PRO A 469 -4.94 -29.86 25.45
N LEU A 470 -3.94 -29.64 24.59
CA LEU A 470 -2.53 -29.57 25.03
C LEU A 470 -2.29 -28.37 25.93
N TRP A 471 -2.86 -27.21 25.57
CA TRP A 471 -2.76 -25.99 26.40
C TRP A 471 -3.49 -26.15 27.73
N LEU A 472 -4.69 -26.76 27.75
CA LEU A 472 -5.40 -27.07 29.00
C LEU A 472 -4.55 -27.93 29.94
N ARG A 473 -3.86 -28.96 29.42
CA ARG A 473 -2.93 -29.78 30.20
C ARG A 473 -1.77 -28.94 30.75
N ALA A 474 -1.22 -28.03 29.96
CA ALA A 474 -0.12 -27.15 30.35
C ALA A 474 -0.50 -26.21 31.50
N VAL A 475 -1.78 -25.80 31.58
CA VAL A 475 -2.32 -24.98 32.69
C VAL A 475 -2.93 -25.80 33.81
N GLY A 476 -2.69 -27.13 33.82
CA GLY A 476 -3.09 -28.03 34.92
C GLY A 476 -4.52 -28.58 34.83
N ILE A 477 -5.21 -28.42 33.71
CA ILE A 477 -6.56 -28.93 33.50
C ILE A 477 -6.52 -30.24 32.70
N PRO A 478 -7.05 -31.37 33.21
CA PRO A 478 -7.08 -32.61 32.48
C PRO A 478 -7.89 -32.51 31.18
N ALA A 479 -7.32 -32.94 30.06
CA ALA A 479 -7.99 -32.99 28.77
C ALA A 479 -7.52 -34.19 27.94
N THR A 480 -8.40 -34.78 27.13
CA THR A 480 -8.04 -35.84 26.18
C THR A 480 -7.43 -35.24 24.93
N VAL A 481 -6.39 -35.85 24.36
CA VAL A 481 -5.75 -35.46 23.11
C VAL A 481 -5.74 -36.68 22.18
N PRO A 482 -6.35 -36.58 20.99
CA PRO A 482 -7.16 -35.47 20.48
C PRO A 482 -8.53 -35.33 21.15
N SER A 483 -9.08 -34.11 21.19
CA SER A 483 -10.45 -33.80 21.65
C SER A 483 -11.34 -33.42 20.46
N LEU A 484 -11.86 -34.46 19.78
CA LEU A 484 -12.67 -34.29 18.56
C LEU A 484 -14.18 -34.38 18.91
N SER A 485 -14.74 -33.31 19.43
CA SER A 485 -16.15 -33.23 19.83
C SER A 485 -17.04 -32.84 18.67
N MET A 486 -18.15 -33.58 18.44
CA MET A 486 -19.13 -33.28 17.39
C MET A 486 -19.86 -31.94 17.61
N PRO A 487 -20.29 -31.55 18.83
CA PRO A 487 -20.79 -30.20 19.10
C PRO A 487 -19.84 -29.11 18.64
N ILE A 488 -18.54 -29.26 18.93
CA ILE A 488 -17.51 -28.27 18.54
C ILE A 488 -17.24 -28.29 17.01
N PHE A 489 -17.38 -29.45 16.36
CA PHE A 489 -17.35 -29.56 14.90
C PHE A 489 -18.44 -28.71 14.26
N VAL A 490 -19.69 -28.87 14.74
CA VAL A 490 -20.84 -28.08 14.22
C VAL A 490 -20.60 -26.57 14.40
N ALA A 491 -20.12 -26.17 15.58
CA ALA A 491 -19.86 -24.78 15.88
C ALA A 491 -18.80 -24.16 14.94
N HIS A 492 -17.71 -24.87 14.67
CA HIS A 492 -16.65 -24.42 13.75
C HIS A 492 -17.11 -24.43 12.27
N ALA A 493 -17.93 -25.40 11.87
CA ALA A 493 -18.54 -25.40 10.53
C ALA A 493 -19.43 -24.17 10.34
N VAL A 494 -20.28 -23.84 11.32
CA VAL A 494 -21.10 -22.63 11.31
C VAL A 494 -20.25 -21.38 11.25
N TRP A 495 -19.20 -21.29 12.06
CA TRP A 495 -18.26 -20.16 12.00
C TRP A 495 -17.68 -19.99 10.60
N GLY A 496 -17.20 -21.07 9.99
CA GLY A 496 -16.59 -21.02 8.66
C GLY A 496 -17.55 -20.58 7.56
N VAL A 497 -18.81 -21.07 7.60
CA VAL A 497 -19.86 -20.68 6.66
C VAL A 497 -20.18 -19.18 6.81
N VAL A 498 -20.42 -18.72 8.04
CA VAL A 498 -20.77 -17.32 8.31
C VAL A 498 -19.61 -16.40 7.95
N PHE A 499 -18.39 -16.77 8.40
CA PHE A 499 -17.19 -15.97 8.11
C PHE A 499 -16.94 -15.86 6.61
N GLY A 500 -16.91 -16.97 5.89
CA GLY A 500 -16.65 -16.98 4.44
C GLY A 500 -17.70 -16.21 3.65
N SER A 501 -18.98 -16.35 4.01
CA SER A 501 -20.08 -15.67 3.33
C SER A 501 -20.07 -14.14 3.56
N VAL A 502 -19.93 -13.71 4.82
CA VAL A 502 -19.91 -12.27 5.17
C VAL A 502 -18.64 -11.61 4.58
N PHE A 503 -17.50 -12.27 4.69
CA PHE A 503 -16.23 -11.78 4.12
C PHE A 503 -16.36 -11.58 2.60
N ALA A 504 -16.90 -12.57 1.87
CA ALA A 504 -17.14 -12.50 0.44
C ALA A 504 -18.00 -11.31 0.03
N VAL A 505 -19.12 -11.09 0.76
CA VAL A 505 -20.04 -9.96 0.48
C VAL A 505 -19.37 -8.61 0.75
N CYS A 506 -18.64 -8.49 1.85
CA CYS A 506 -18.03 -7.22 2.26
C CYS A 506 -16.81 -6.84 1.41
N VAL A 507 -16.00 -7.83 1.02
CA VAL A 507 -14.81 -7.59 0.17
C VAL A 507 -15.21 -7.46 -1.30
N GLY A 508 -16.18 -8.25 -1.78
CA GLY A 508 -16.63 -8.22 -3.17
C GLY A 508 -17.43 -6.97 -3.58
N ARG A 509 -18.06 -6.25 -2.63
CA ARG A 509 -18.88 -5.05 -2.90
C ARG A 509 -18.10 -3.74 -3.05
N ARG A 510 -16.84 -3.68 -2.72
CA ARG A 510 -16.01 -2.46 -2.76
C ARG A 510 -15.21 -2.30 -4.06
N ARG A 511 -15.73 -2.86 -5.14
CA ARG A 511 -15.19 -2.67 -6.50
C ARG A 511 -16.16 -1.96 -7.42
#